data_0cf706dabaa4d4c0b788649996e966c1
#
_entry.id   0cf706dabaa4d4c0b788649996e966c1
#
_cell.length_a   1.000
_cell.length_b   1.000
_cell.length_c   1.000
_cell.angle_alpha   90.00
_cell.angle_beta   90.00
_cell.angle_gamma   90.00
#
_symmetry.space_group_name_H-M   'P 1'
#
loop_
_entity.id
_entity.type
_entity.pdbx_description
1 polymer ?
#
loop_
_entity_poly.entity_id
_entity_poly.type
_entity_poly.pdbx_seq_one_letter_code
_entity_poly.pdbx_strand_id
1 'polypeptide(L)'
;MNRIIRSSIISVLLVLTTNIITAQSKVFDNLKMESKILKMERKFAVYLPPDYETSSRSYPVLYLLHGLGDDQTGWIQYGEVKKIADNSIKNGDATPMIIVMPDANTGRVGYFNIPSQRWMYEDFFFEELMPYVESKYRIKSGKRFRAISGLSMGGGGTLTYALHRPDLFSAAAPLSAGTGSTDVEESLERIKRYGIEFTREEMKNLLENNHPLNLIKKMKLSDINSIRWYIDCGDDDYLFEDNSLLHIAFSKKGIKHEYRVRDGAHNWTYWRESLPLVLEFVSKGFHQF
;
A
#
# COMPACT_ATOMS: atom_id res chain seq x y z
N MET A 1 80.03 27.13 -30.10
CA MET A 1 79.07 26.10 -30.64
C MET A 1 78.23 25.60 -29.48
N ASN A 2 77.12 26.28 -29.16
CA ASN A 2 76.28 25.98 -28.02
C ASN A 2 75.04 25.22 -28.48
N ARG A 3 74.91 23.97 -28.09
CA ARG A 3 73.70 23.15 -28.29
C ARG A 3 72.70 23.44 -27.16
N ILE A 4 71.58 24.06 -27.47
CA ILE A 4 70.44 24.21 -26.54
C ILE A 4 69.63 22.91 -26.63
N ILE A 5 69.60 22.18 -25.51
CA ILE A 5 68.71 21.00 -25.33
C ILE A 5 67.34 21.56 -24.89
N ARG A 6 66.32 21.42 -25.79
CA ARG A 6 64.94 21.71 -25.44
C ARG A 6 64.32 20.46 -24.78
N SER A 7 64.10 20.53 -23.48
CA SER A 7 63.30 19.55 -22.73
C SER A 7 61.84 19.82 -22.96
N SER A 8 61.15 18.92 -23.68
CA SER A 8 59.69 18.95 -23.82
C SER A 8 59.05 18.28 -22.60
N ILE A 9 58.37 19.05 -21.76
CA ILE A 9 57.58 18.52 -20.66
C ILE A 9 56.23 18.12 -21.26
N ILE A 10 55.95 16.83 -21.32
CA ILE A 10 54.65 16.28 -21.68
C ILE A 10 53.82 16.23 -20.39
N SER A 11 52.89 17.15 -20.24
CA SER A 11 51.92 17.15 -19.17
C SER A 11 50.84 16.11 -19.52
N VAL A 12 50.86 14.97 -18.82
CA VAL A 12 49.76 13.95 -18.90
C VAL A 12 48.60 14.43 -18.07
N LEU A 13 47.54 14.90 -18.72
CA LEU A 13 46.30 15.28 -18.06
C LEU A 13 45.53 13.97 -17.72
N LEU A 14 45.58 13.58 -16.44
CA LEU A 14 44.82 12.43 -15.92
C LEU A 14 43.34 12.85 -15.82
N VAL A 15 42.52 12.53 -16.79
CA VAL A 15 41.06 12.74 -16.73
C VAL A 15 40.48 11.66 -15.81
N LEU A 16 40.26 11.98 -14.56
CA LEU A 16 39.46 11.19 -13.63
C LEU A 16 38.00 11.21 -14.07
N THR A 17 37.58 10.23 -14.85
CA THR A 17 36.16 9.99 -15.10
C THR A 17 35.54 9.46 -13.79
N THR A 18 34.96 10.35 -13.00
CA THR A 18 34.08 9.94 -11.91
C THR A 18 32.83 9.31 -12.53
N ASN A 19 32.76 7.98 -12.51
CA ASN A 19 31.50 7.29 -12.75
C ASN A 19 30.53 7.73 -11.65
N ILE A 20 29.65 8.67 -11.95
CA ILE A 20 28.50 8.97 -11.11
C ILE A 20 27.60 7.74 -11.19
N ILE A 21 27.75 6.83 -10.23
CA ILE A 21 26.77 5.76 -10.04
C ILE A 21 25.49 6.44 -9.59
N THR A 22 24.59 6.70 -10.55
CA THR A 22 23.26 7.17 -10.20
C THR A 22 22.56 6.02 -9.46
N ALA A 23 22.29 6.25 -8.20
CA ALA A 23 21.50 5.34 -7.41
C ALA A 23 20.13 5.13 -8.08
N GLN A 24 19.83 3.89 -8.47
CA GLN A 24 18.59 3.54 -9.15
C GLN A 24 17.69 2.71 -8.22
N SER A 25 16.41 3.03 -8.22
CA SER A 25 15.41 2.19 -7.58
C SER A 25 15.28 0.84 -8.28
N LYS A 26 14.88 -0.18 -7.51
CA LYS A 26 14.65 -1.54 -8.03
C LYS A 26 13.22 -1.98 -7.74
N VAL A 27 12.67 -2.79 -8.63
CA VAL A 27 11.43 -3.51 -8.42
C VAL A 27 11.69 -4.99 -8.60
N PHE A 28 11.27 -5.78 -7.63
CA PHE A 28 11.23 -7.24 -7.69
C PHE A 28 9.76 -7.64 -7.71
N ASP A 29 9.28 -8.15 -8.82
CA ASP A 29 7.86 -8.35 -9.13
C ASP A 29 7.36 -9.79 -8.96
N ASN A 30 8.26 -10.74 -8.70
CA ASN A 30 7.94 -12.16 -8.60
C ASN A 30 8.64 -12.83 -7.41
N LEU A 31 8.61 -12.16 -6.26
CA LEU A 31 9.09 -12.74 -5.01
C LEU A 31 8.07 -13.72 -4.46
N LYS A 32 8.56 -14.73 -3.75
CA LYS A 32 7.74 -15.84 -3.25
C LYS A 32 8.08 -16.15 -1.82
N MET A 33 7.08 -16.60 -1.10
CA MET A 33 7.22 -17.15 0.23
C MET A 33 6.21 -18.30 0.46
N GLU A 34 6.61 -19.31 1.22
CA GLU A 34 5.70 -20.34 1.68
C GLU A 34 4.88 -19.83 2.87
N SER A 35 3.57 -19.94 2.78
CA SER A 35 2.67 -19.66 3.88
C SER A 35 2.24 -20.95 4.58
N LYS A 36 2.48 -21.02 5.88
CA LYS A 36 1.98 -22.12 6.73
C LYS A 36 0.50 -21.95 7.03
N ILE A 37 0.04 -20.70 7.17
CA ILE A 37 -1.35 -20.34 7.44
C ILE A 37 -2.21 -20.69 6.25
N LEU A 38 -1.84 -20.26 5.04
CA LEU A 38 -2.60 -20.52 3.81
C LEU A 38 -2.28 -21.87 3.17
N LYS A 39 -1.19 -22.55 3.61
CA LYS A 39 -0.70 -23.83 3.09
C LYS A 39 -0.43 -23.80 1.59
N MET A 40 0.13 -22.71 1.11
CA MET A 40 0.49 -22.49 -0.28
C MET A 40 1.60 -21.45 -0.44
N GLU A 41 2.28 -21.48 -1.57
CA GLU A 41 3.17 -20.40 -1.97
C GLU A 41 2.37 -19.11 -2.21
N ARG A 42 2.85 -17.99 -1.67
CA ARG A 42 2.30 -16.66 -1.91
C ARG A 42 3.33 -15.78 -2.60
N LYS A 43 2.85 -14.99 -3.55
CA LYS A 43 3.69 -14.01 -4.26
C LYS A 43 3.55 -12.64 -3.64
N PHE A 44 4.57 -11.84 -3.84
CA PHE A 44 4.56 -10.42 -3.52
C PHE A 44 5.60 -9.70 -4.37
N ALA A 45 5.48 -8.39 -4.49
CA ALA A 45 6.47 -7.54 -5.13
C ALA A 45 7.01 -6.51 -4.15
N VAL A 46 8.21 -6.01 -4.40
CA VAL A 46 8.87 -5.00 -3.58
C VAL A 46 9.52 -3.94 -4.47
N TYR A 47 9.22 -2.69 -4.19
CA TYR A 47 9.98 -1.55 -4.68
C TYR A 47 10.99 -1.13 -3.62
N LEU A 48 12.25 -0.95 -4.01
CA LEU A 48 13.34 -0.43 -3.21
C LEU A 48 13.73 0.97 -3.72
N PRO A 49 13.85 1.99 -2.83
CA PRO A 49 14.13 3.36 -3.24
C PRO A 49 15.53 3.52 -3.85
N PRO A 50 15.79 4.63 -4.60
CA PRO A 50 17.00 4.79 -5.39
C PRO A 50 18.30 4.58 -4.62
N ASP A 51 18.37 5.05 -3.37
CA ASP A 51 19.58 4.95 -2.53
C ASP A 51 19.68 3.68 -1.69
N TYR A 52 18.79 2.71 -1.90
CA TYR A 52 18.77 1.49 -1.09
C TYR A 52 20.10 0.73 -1.14
N GLU A 53 20.72 0.57 -2.31
CA GLU A 53 21.98 -0.17 -2.48
C GLU A 53 23.23 0.62 -2.04
N THR A 54 23.13 1.95 -2.01
CA THR A 54 24.26 2.84 -1.71
C THR A 54 24.26 3.38 -0.28
N SER A 55 23.21 3.09 0.49
CA SER A 55 23.02 3.51 1.87
C SER A 55 22.88 2.31 2.79
N SER A 56 23.33 2.45 4.04
CA SER A 56 23.10 1.47 5.11
C SER A 56 21.86 1.78 5.97
N ARG A 57 21.13 2.85 5.67
CA ARG A 57 19.96 3.28 6.45
C ARG A 57 18.79 2.31 6.33
N SER A 58 17.89 2.33 7.30
CA SER A 58 16.59 1.68 7.25
C SER A 58 15.51 2.66 6.78
N TYR A 59 14.46 2.14 6.16
CA TYR A 59 13.41 2.90 5.47
C TYR A 59 12.04 2.64 6.09
N PRO A 60 11.12 3.61 6.08
CA PRO A 60 9.72 3.33 6.32
C PRO A 60 9.16 2.41 5.23
N VAL A 61 8.02 1.79 5.51
CA VAL A 61 7.35 0.87 4.59
C VAL A 61 5.90 1.29 4.33
N LEU A 62 5.52 1.21 3.06
CA LEU A 62 4.14 1.27 2.59
C LEU A 62 3.71 -0.12 2.10
N TYR A 63 2.67 -0.69 2.70
CA TYR A 63 1.97 -1.85 2.15
C TYR A 63 0.91 -1.35 1.18
N LEU A 64 1.02 -1.74 -0.10
CA LEU A 64 0.20 -1.22 -1.20
C LEU A 64 -0.62 -2.34 -1.84
N LEU A 65 -1.92 -2.36 -1.54
CA LEU A 65 -2.83 -3.44 -1.87
C LEU A 65 -3.46 -3.23 -3.26
N HIS A 66 -3.58 -4.32 -4.05
CA HIS A 66 -4.18 -4.30 -5.38
C HIS A 66 -5.71 -4.47 -5.34
N GLY A 67 -6.39 -4.24 -6.46
CA GLY A 67 -7.82 -4.42 -6.65
C GLY A 67 -8.23 -5.85 -7.03
N LEU A 68 -9.54 -6.08 -7.12
CA LEU A 68 -10.09 -7.37 -7.55
C LEU A 68 -9.65 -7.69 -8.98
N GLY A 69 -9.20 -8.93 -9.19
CA GLY A 69 -8.74 -9.40 -10.49
C GLY A 69 -7.27 -9.10 -10.82
N ASP A 70 -6.60 -8.29 -10.00
CA ASP A 70 -5.16 -8.04 -10.07
C ASP A 70 -4.35 -9.00 -9.18
N ASP A 71 -3.04 -8.81 -9.20
CA ASP A 71 -2.08 -9.51 -8.36
C ASP A 71 -0.98 -8.54 -7.87
N GLN A 72 0.13 -9.05 -7.36
CA GLN A 72 1.27 -8.26 -6.89
C GLN A 72 1.88 -7.35 -7.96
N THR A 73 1.57 -7.56 -9.25
CA THR A 73 2.14 -6.79 -10.36
C THR A 73 1.24 -5.63 -10.82
N GLY A 74 -0.02 -5.56 -10.40
CA GLY A 74 -0.98 -4.56 -10.86
C GLY A 74 -0.48 -3.12 -10.70
N TRP A 75 0.04 -2.77 -9.53
CA TRP A 75 0.63 -1.46 -9.29
C TRP A 75 1.91 -1.19 -10.10
N ILE A 76 2.62 -2.23 -10.53
CA ILE A 76 3.81 -2.11 -11.36
C ILE A 76 3.41 -1.88 -12.81
N GLN A 77 2.53 -2.75 -13.36
CA GLN A 77 2.18 -2.78 -14.78
C GLN A 77 1.23 -1.65 -15.17
N TYR A 78 0.20 -1.42 -14.35
CA TYR A 78 -0.85 -0.45 -14.64
C TYR A 78 -0.73 0.82 -13.79
N GLY A 79 -0.22 0.70 -12.56
CA GLY A 79 -0.07 1.79 -11.60
C GLY A 79 1.21 2.60 -11.73
N GLU A 80 2.16 2.20 -12.56
CA GLU A 80 3.46 2.87 -12.77
C GLU A 80 4.20 3.19 -11.45
N VAL A 81 4.04 2.36 -10.43
CA VAL A 81 4.51 2.64 -9.06
C VAL A 81 5.98 3.06 -9.00
N LYS A 82 6.84 2.39 -9.79
CA LYS A 82 8.28 2.72 -9.81
C LYS A 82 8.53 4.16 -10.26
N LYS A 83 7.97 4.54 -11.40
CA LYS A 83 8.13 5.88 -11.99
C LYS A 83 7.57 6.96 -11.07
N ILE A 84 6.39 6.71 -10.48
CA ILE A 84 5.71 7.66 -9.59
C ILE A 84 6.51 7.83 -8.30
N ALA A 85 6.93 6.74 -7.67
CA ALA A 85 7.72 6.79 -6.44
C ALA A 85 9.07 7.47 -6.67
N ASP A 86 9.78 7.13 -7.75
CA ASP A 86 11.06 7.76 -8.11
C ASP A 86 10.91 9.28 -8.30
N ASN A 87 9.87 9.72 -9.00
CA ASN A 87 9.59 11.14 -9.22
C ASN A 87 9.24 11.86 -7.91
N SER A 88 8.34 11.30 -7.10
CA SER A 88 7.93 11.90 -5.83
C SER A 88 9.12 12.02 -4.85
N ILE A 89 10.01 11.02 -4.81
CA ILE A 89 11.24 11.07 -4.01
C ILE A 89 12.21 12.11 -4.55
N LYS A 90 12.43 12.15 -5.87
CA LYS A 90 13.33 13.10 -6.53
C LYS A 90 12.90 14.55 -6.33
N ASN A 91 11.60 14.81 -6.39
CA ASN A 91 11.03 16.15 -6.19
C ASN A 91 11.01 16.59 -4.71
N GLY A 92 11.24 15.66 -3.76
CA GLY A 92 11.13 15.93 -2.33
C GLY A 92 9.69 15.85 -1.79
N ASP A 93 8.73 15.41 -2.60
CA ASP A 93 7.33 15.24 -2.20
C ASP A 93 7.15 14.00 -1.31
N ALA A 94 7.99 12.98 -1.51
CA ALA A 94 7.97 11.76 -0.73
C ALA A 94 9.33 11.40 -0.12
N THR A 95 9.28 10.85 1.10
CA THR A 95 10.44 10.21 1.73
C THR A 95 10.77 8.91 1.01
N PRO A 96 12.07 8.60 0.76
CA PRO A 96 12.45 7.28 0.32
C PRO A 96 11.90 6.20 1.24
N MET A 97 11.11 5.29 0.69
CA MET A 97 10.43 4.20 1.41
C MET A 97 10.47 2.91 0.62
N ILE A 98 10.31 1.79 1.31
CA ILE A 98 10.07 0.48 0.69
C ILE A 98 8.57 0.37 0.45
N ILE A 99 8.16 -0.13 -0.75
CA ILE A 99 6.76 -0.41 -1.03
C ILE A 99 6.62 -1.91 -1.24
N VAL A 100 5.72 -2.53 -0.47
CA VAL A 100 5.43 -3.96 -0.51
C VAL A 100 4.04 -4.16 -1.11
N MET A 101 3.95 -4.94 -2.17
CA MET A 101 2.73 -5.22 -2.91
C MET A 101 2.43 -6.72 -2.83
N PRO A 102 1.57 -7.17 -1.91
CA PRO A 102 1.22 -8.57 -1.79
C PRO A 102 0.18 -9.00 -2.83
N ASP A 103 0.20 -10.28 -3.21
CA ASP A 103 -0.83 -10.89 -4.03
C ASP A 103 -1.95 -11.49 -3.15
N ALA A 104 -3.18 -11.00 -3.29
CA ALA A 104 -4.39 -11.56 -2.70
C ALA A 104 -5.32 -12.22 -3.73
N ASN A 105 -4.87 -12.38 -4.98
CA ASN A 105 -5.65 -12.96 -6.05
C ASN A 105 -5.39 -14.48 -6.16
N THR A 106 -6.28 -15.27 -5.59
CA THR A 106 -6.19 -16.73 -5.62
C THR A 106 -7.52 -17.37 -6.02
N GLY A 107 -8.37 -16.64 -6.75
CA GLY A 107 -9.75 -17.05 -7.02
C GLY A 107 -10.65 -16.99 -5.79
N ARG A 108 -10.21 -16.32 -4.71
CA ARG A 108 -10.97 -16.11 -3.47
C ARG A 108 -11.18 -14.63 -3.22
N VAL A 109 -12.09 -14.30 -2.31
CA VAL A 109 -12.46 -12.91 -2.06
C VAL A 109 -11.48 -12.28 -1.07
N GLY A 110 -10.48 -11.63 -1.60
CA GLY A 110 -9.75 -10.56 -0.98
C GLY A 110 -8.94 -10.84 0.27
N TYR A 111 -8.83 -9.78 1.02
CA TYR A 111 -7.89 -9.58 2.12
C TYR A 111 -8.39 -10.07 3.48
N PHE A 112 -9.57 -10.66 3.57
CA PHE A 112 -10.18 -11.04 4.86
C PHE A 112 -9.91 -12.50 5.23
N ASN A 113 -10.09 -12.79 6.51
CA ASN A 113 -10.20 -14.17 6.97
C ASN A 113 -11.60 -14.73 6.68
N ILE A 114 -11.67 -15.87 6.01
CA ILE A 114 -12.88 -16.62 5.72
C ILE A 114 -12.69 -18.06 6.22
N PRO A 115 -12.92 -18.33 7.51
CA PRO A 115 -12.62 -19.63 8.13
C PRO A 115 -13.32 -20.80 7.47
N SER A 116 -14.59 -20.63 7.05
CA SER A 116 -15.38 -21.66 6.34
C SER A 116 -14.74 -22.11 5.02
N GLN A 117 -13.95 -21.23 4.39
CA GLN A 117 -13.21 -21.53 3.16
C GLN A 117 -11.72 -21.85 3.41
N ARG A 118 -11.29 -21.92 4.66
CA ARG A 118 -9.87 -22.08 5.05
C ARG A 118 -8.99 -21.01 4.42
N TRP A 119 -9.53 -19.80 4.27
CA TRP A 119 -8.84 -18.65 3.73
C TRP A 119 -8.58 -17.65 4.85
N MET A 120 -7.36 -17.66 5.42
CA MET A 120 -6.95 -16.84 6.57
C MET A 120 -5.93 -15.80 6.09
N TYR A 121 -6.35 -14.94 5.13
CA TYR A 121 -5.41 -14.04 4.46
C TYR A 121 -4.96 -12.89 5.35
N GLU A 122 -5.82 -12.38 6.22
CA GLU A 122 -5.45 -11.35 7.18
C GLU A 122 -4.41 -11.86 8.17
N ASP A 123 -4.58 -13.07 8.70
CA ASP A 123 -3.59 -13.71 9.57
C ASP A 123 -2.27 -13.92 8.83
N PHE A 124 -2.32 -14.41 7.58
CA PHE A 124 -1.12 -14.50 6.74
C PHE A 124 -0.41 -13.16 6.61
N PHE A 125 -1.17 -12.08 6.34
CA PHE A 125 -0.59 -10.75 6.15
C PHE A 125 0.14 -10.26 7.40
N PHE A 126 -0.48 -10.37 8.58
CA PHE A 126 0.09 -9.86 9.82
C PHE A 126 1.10 -10.78 10.49
N GLU A 127 0.89 -12.09 10.43
CA GLU A 127 1.70 -13.05 11.17
C GLU A 127 2.84 -13.67 10.34
N GLU A 128 2.73 -13.67 9.02
CA GLU A 128 3.76 -14.22 8.13
C GLU A 128 4.38 -13.19 7.20
N LEU A 129 3.59 -12.49 6.36
CA LEU A 129 4.14 -11.59 5.33
C LEU A 129 4.86 -10.38 5.94
N MET A 130 4.24 -9.65 6.85
CA MET A 130 4.87 -8.47 7.47
C MET A 130 6.17 -8.84 8.19
N PRO A 131 6.21 -9.82 9.10
CA PRO A 131 7.45 -10.24 9.74
C PRO A 131 8.51 -10.71 8.75
N TYR A 132 8.11 -11.45 7.72
CA TYR A 132 9.02 -11.94 6.69
C TYR A 132 9.71 -10.78 5.96
N VAL A 133 8.95 -9.83 5.40
CA VAL A 133 9.53 -8.71 4.66
C VAL A 133 10.34 -7.79 5.55
N GLU A 134 9.91 -7.54 6.79
CA GLU A 134 10.63 -6.71 7.74
C GLU A 134 11.94 -7.36 8.22
N SER A 135 12.06 -8.68 8.14
CA SER A 135 13.31 -9.40 8.42
C SER A 135 14.28 -9.43 7.23
N LYS A 136 13.76 -9.29 6.00
CA LYS A 136 14.55 -9.40 4.75
C LYS A 136 15.07 -8.06 4.27
N TYR A 137 14.34 -6.97 4.54
CA TYR A 137 14.66 -5.65 4.06
C TYR A 137 14.97 -4.71 5.21
N ARG A 138 15.76 -3.66 4.94
CA ARG A 138 16.08 -2.64 5.96
C ARG A 138 14.89 -1.72 6.22
N ILE A 139 13.87 -2.26 6.88
CA ILE A 139 12.66 -1.55 7.30
C ILE A 139 12.86 -1.01 8.71
N LYS A 140 12.45 0.24 8.94
CA LYS A 140 12.37 0.82 10.28
C LYS A 140 11.23 0.17 11.06
N SER A 141 11.53 -0.34 12.25
CA SER A 141 10.52 -0.94 13.11
C SER A 141 9.57 0.11 13.74
N GLY A 142 8.38 -0.35 14.09
CA GLY A 142 7.39 0.41 14.85
C GLY A 142 6.32 1.09 13.99
N LYS A 143 5.17 1.31 14.62
CA LYS A 143 3.96 1.89 14.03
C LYS A 143 4.23 3.14 13.20
N ARG A 144 5.05 4.05 13.71
CA ARG A 144 5.36 5.34 13.06
C ARG A 144 5.83 5.18 11.62
N PHE A 145 6.54 4.10 11.31
CA PHE A 145 7.19 3.88 10.02
C PHE A 145 6.44 2.91 9.11
N ARG A 146 5.21 2.53 9.49
CA ARG A 146 4.34 1.69 8.67
C ARG A 146 3.13 2.46 8.20
N ALA A 147 2.85 2.37 6.92
CA ALA A 147 1.62 2.87 6.30
C ALA A 147 0.99 1.78 5.44
N ILE A 148 -0.30 1.92 5.19
CA ILE A 148 -1.05 1.02 4.32
C ILE A 148 -1.91 1.83 3.36
N SER A 149 -1.99 1.39 2.10
CA SER A 149 -2.86 1.94 1.08
C SER A 149 -3.28 0.85 0.11
N GLY A 150 -4.27 1.13 -0.70
CA GLY A 150 -4.73 0.21 -1.74
C GLY A 150 -5.95 0.75 -2.44
N LEU A 151 -6.23 0.20 -3.62
CA LEU A 151 -7.35 0.60 -4.46
C LEU A 151 -8.48 -0.43 -4.44
N SER A 152 -9.72 0.03 -4.57
CA SER A 152 -10.89 -0.84 -4.76
C SER A 152 -11.03 -1.89 -3.64
N MET A 153 -10.93 -3.19 -3.97
CA MET A 153 -10.82 -4.27 -2.99
C MET A 153 -9.68 -4.03 -1.99
N GLY A 154 -8.52 -3.56 -2.45
CA GLY A 154 -7.39 -3.19 -1.60
C GLY A 154 -7.65 -1.94 -0.77
N GLY A 155 -8.50 -1.02 -1.23
CA GLY A 155 -9.01 0.10 -0.44
C GLY A 155 -9.85 -0.37 0.75
N GLY A 156 -10.75 -1.34 0.51
CA GLY A 156 -11.49 -2.02 1.58
C GLY A 156 -10.58 -2.74 2.56
N GLY A 157 -9.58 -3.48 2.04
CA GLY A 157 -8.55 -4.14 2.85
C GLY A 157 -7.74 -3.16 3.69
N THR A 158 -7.37 -2.01 3.11
CA THR A 158 -6.68 -0.92 3.83
C THR A 158 -7.48 -0.42 5.03
N LEU A 159 -8.78 -0.19 4.85
CA LEU A 159 -9.68 0.22 5.93
C LEU A 159 -9.76 -0.83 7.04
N THR A 160 -10.07 -2.07 6.67
CA THR A 160 -10.24 -3.16 7.64
C THR A 160 -8.96 -3.42 8.41
N TYR A 161 -7.82 -3.53 7.74
CA TYR A 161 -6.54 -3.80 8.39
C TYR A 161 -6.12 -2.69 9.34
N ALA A 162 -6.28 -1.43 8.94
CA ALA A 162 -5.96 -0.30 9.80
C ALA A 162 -6.91 -0.22 11.00
N LEU A 163 -8.19 -0.55 10.84
CA LEU A 163 -9.16 -0.58 11.93
C LEU A 163 -8.93 -1.76 12.87
N HIS A 164 -8.59 -2.95 12.36
CA HIS A 164 -8.29 -4.11 13.20
C HIS A 164 -6.98 -3.94 13.97
N ARG A 165 -5.98 -3.33 13.35
CA ARG A 165 -4.64 -3.20 13.93
C ARG A 165 -4.19 -1.73 13.97
N PRO A 166 -4.91 -0.88 14.74
CA PRO A 166 -4.54 0.53 14.90
C PRO A 166 -3.18 0.73 15.59
N ASP A 167 -2.65 -0.32 16.20
CA ASP A 167 -1.32 -0.39 16.81
C ASP A 167 -0.18 -0.52 15.78
N LEU A 168 -0.47 -0.93 14.54
CA LEU A 168 0.57 -1.24 13.54
C LEU A 168 0.84 -0.11 12.53
N PHE A 169 -0.17 0.71 12.18
CA PHE A 169 -0.06 1.68 11.11
C PHE A 169 -0.18 3.13 11.62
N SER A 170 0.71 4.00 11.17
CA SER A 170 0.63 5.44 11.44
C SER A 170 -0.29 6.17 10.47
N ALA A 171 -0.47 5.63 9.26
CA ALA A 171 -1.29 6.20 8.21
C ALA A 171 -1.98 5.12 7.39
N ALA A 172 -3.21 5.40 6.96
CA ALA A 172 -3.98 4.58 6.04
C ALA A 172 -4.61 5.45 4.95
N ALA A 173 -4.43 5.05 3.70
CA ALA A 173 -4.88 5.81 2.54
C ALA A 173 -5.69 4.91 1.58
N PRO A 174 -6.97 4.61 1.89
CA PRO A 174 -7.85 3.88 0.98
C PRO A 174 -8.21 4.72 -0.26
N LEU A 175 -8.06 4.12 -1.45
CA LEU A 175 -8.42 4.72 -2.74
C LEU A 175 -9.61 3.97 -3.33
N SER A 176 -10.66 4.70 -3.74
CA SER A 176 -11.85 4.09 -4.34
C SER A 176 -12.30 2.85 -3.56
N ALA A 177 -12.40 2.97 -2.25
CA ALA A 177 -12.53 1.81 -1.36
C ALA A 177 -13.85 1.05 -1.56
N GLY A 178 -13.75 -0.24 -1.88
CA GLY A 178 -14.90 -1.13 -1.90
C GLY A 178 -15.25 -1.57 -0.49
N THR A 179 -16.24 -0.95 0.12
CA THR A 179 -16.74 -1.33 1.46
C THR A 179 -17.89 -2.32 1.37
N GLY A 180 -18.70 -2.20 0.33
CA GLY A 180 -19.89 -3.00 0.11
C GLY A 180 -21.04 -2.61 1.03
N SER A 181 -22.12 -3.39 0.96
CA SER A 181 -23.32 -3.16 1.76
C SER A 181 -23.16 -3.66 3.19
N THR A 182 -23.81 -2.98 4.13
CA THR A 182 -24.00 -3.45 5.52
C THR A 182 -25.18 -4.43 5.64
N ASP A 183 -26.02 -4.55 4.60
CA ASP A 183 -27.14 -5.46 4.57
C ASP A 183 -26.69 -6.89 4.26
N VAL A 184 -27.21 -7.85 5.03
CA VAL A 184 -26.81 -9.26 4.93
C VAL A 184 -27.31 -9.89 3.64
N GLU A 185 -28.55 -9.64 3.23
CA GLU A 185 -29.16 -10.26 2.06
C GLU A 185 -28.53 -9.72 0.77
N GLU A 186 -28.33 -8.41 0.70
CA GLU A 186 -27.64 -7.79 -0.43
C GLU A 186 -26.19 -8.30 -0.56
N SER A 187 -25.50 -8.45 0.56
CA SER A 187 -24.13 -8.99 0.58
C SER A 187 -24.06 -10.45 0.17
N LEU A 188 -25.03 -11.27 0.56
CA LEU A 188 -25.16 -12.67 0.12
C LEU A 188 -25.40 -12.75 -1.40
N GLU A 189 -26.32 -11.96 -1.94
CA GLU A 189 -26.57 -11.92 -3.38
C GLU A 189 -25.36 -11.49 -4.17
N ARG A 190 -24.62 -10.47 -3.67
CA ARG A 190 -23.42 -9.98 -4.31
C ARG A 190 -22.32 -11.04 -4.35
N ILE A 191 -22.04 -11.72 -3.24
CA ILE A 191 -20.93 -12.66 -3.15
C ILE A 191 -21.20 -13.94 -3.94
N LYS A 192 -22.45 -14.32 -4.06
CA LYS A 192 -22.90 -15.45 -4.88
C LYS A 192 -22.52 -15.29 -6.36
N ARG A 193 -22.45 -14.05 -6.89
CA ARG A 193 -21.97 -13.75 -8.25
C ARG A 193 -20.52 -14.16 -8.49
N TYR A 194 -19.72 -14.27 -7.42
CA TYR A 194 -18.34 -14.75 -7.46
C TYR A 194 -18.21 -16.24 -7.18
N GLY A 195 -19.34 -16.98 -7.17
CA GLY A 195 -19.35 -18.43 -6.91
C GLY A 195 -19.05 -18.80 -5.45
N ILE A 196 -19.23 -17.87 -4.52
CA ILE A 196 -18.98 -18.06 -3.10
C ILE A 196 -20.32 -18.16 -2.38
N GLU A 197 -20.48 -19.20 -1.56
CA GLU A 197 -21.66 -19.40 -0.76
C GLU A 197 -21.33 -19.20 0.72
N PHE A 198 -22.13 -18.36 1.38
CA PHE A 198 -22.15 -18.18 2.82
C PHE A 198 -23.54 -18.47 3.35
N THR A 199 -23.61 -18.99 4.56
CA THR A 199 -24.84 -18.95 5.34
C THR A 199 -25.12 -17.50 5.77
N ARG A 200 -26.37 -17.22 6.11
CA ARG A 200 -26.77 -15.92 6.64
C ARG A 200 -25.97 -15.53 7.89
N GLU A 201 -25.73 -16.48 8.79
CA GLU A 201 -24.97 -16.26 10.02
C GLU A 201 -23.49 -15.97 9.75
N GLU A 202 -22.88 -16.68 8.81
CA GLU A 202 -21.49 -16.40 8.38
C GLU A 202 -21.38 -15.00 7.78
N MET A 203 -22.31 -14.61 6.90
CA MET A 203 -22.30 -13.27 6.31
C MET A 203 -22.49 -12.20 7.38
N LYS A 204 -23.44 -12.39 8.30
CA LYS A 204 -23.64 -11.48 9.41
C LYS A 204 -22.36 -11.30 10.24
N ASN A 205 -21.71 -12.40 10.62
CA ASN A 205 -20.46 -12.38 11.36
C ASN A 205 -19.32 -11.69 10.56
N LEU A 206 -19.25 -11.94 9.26
CA LEU A 206 -18.28 -11.29 8.39
C LEU A 206 -18.49 -9.77 8.36
N LEU A 207 -19.71 -9.31 8.15
CA LEU A 207 -20.04 -7.88 8.13
C LEU A 207 -19.82 -7.20 9.48
N GLU A 208 -20.19 -7.88 10.57
CA GLU A 208 -20.01 -7.34 11.92
C GLU A 208 -18.53 -7.14 12.28
N ASN A 209 -17.66 -8.01 11.79
CA ASN A 209 -16.26 -8.02 12.17
C ASN A 209 -15.33 -7.37 11.14
N ASN A 210 -15.76 -7.19 9.88
CA ASN A 210 -14.87 -6.67 8.84
C ASN A 210 -15.40 -5.44 8.14
N HIS A 211 -16.73 -5.17 8.16
CA HIS A 211 -17.25 -4.04 7.45
C HIS A 211 -16.82 -2.72 8.12
N PRO A 212 -16.15 -1.77 7.40
CA PRO A 212 -15.57 -0.57 8.01
C PRO A 212 -16.59 0.26 8.80
N LEU A 213 -17.79 0.46 8.30
CA LEU A 213 -18.83 1.22 9.01
C LEU A 213 -19.25 0.57 10.33
N ASN A 214 -19.24 -0.76 10.42
CA ASN A 214 -19.55 -1.48 11.64
C ASN A 214 -18.38 -1.42 12.64
N LEU A 215 -17.14 -1.57 12.16
CA LEU A 215 -15.94 -1.40 12.97
C LEU A 215 -15.86 0.02 13.55
N ILE A 216 -16.08 1.04 12.73
CA ILE A 216 -16.08 2.44 13.16
C ILE A 216 -17.08 2.67 14.30
N LYS A 217 -18.28 2.08 14.25
CA LYS A 217 -19.27 2.21 15.31
C LYS A 217 -18.78 1.64 16.64
N LYS A 218 -18.12 0.48 16.62
CA LYS A 218 -17.71 -0.31 17.81
C LYS A 218 -16.41 0.19 18.45
N MET A 219 -15.46 0.67 17.67
CA MET A 219 -14.11 1.02 18.13
C MET A 219 -14.06 2.32 18.93
N LYS A 220 -13.08 2.44 19.82
CA LYS A 220 -12.81 3.70 20.54
C LYS A 220 -12.28 4.76 19.59
N LEU A 221 -12.72 5.98 19.75
CA LEU A 221 -12.29 7.12 18.95
C LEU A 221 -10.77 7.35 19.05
N SER A 222 -10.19 7.13 20.23
CA SER A 222 -8.74 7.27 20.46
C SER A 222 -7.92 6.34 19.55
N ASP A 223 -8.38 5.10 19.37
CA ASP A 223 -7.67 4.09 18.60
C ASP A 223 -7.72 4.45 17.09
N ILE A 224 -8.88 4.85 16.60
CA ILE A 224 -9.05 5.28 15.22
C ILE A 224 -8.25 6.57 14.94
N ASN A 225 -8.29 7.56 15.85
CA ASN A 225 -7.55 8.81 15.71
C ASN A 225 -6.03 8.65 15.96
N SER A 226 -5.58 7.47 16.37
CA SER A 226 -4.15 7.15 16.41
C SER A 226 -3.53 6.88 15.05
N ILE A 227 -4.37 6.81 14.00
CA ILE A 227 -4.03 6.64 12.60
C ILE A 227 -4.38 7.94 11.86
N ARG A 228 -3.52 8.35 10.93
CA ARG A 228 -3.84 9.41 9.98
C ARG A 228 -4.57 8.79 8.78
N TRP A 229 -5.68 9.39 8.38
CA TRP A 229 -6.55 8.87 7.33
C TRP A 229 -6.59 9.81 6.13
N TYR A 230 -6.44 9.24 4.93
CA TYR A 230 -6.61 9.90 3.64
C TYR A 230 -7.53 9.05 2.78
N ILE A 231 -8.74 9.53 2.52
CA ILE A 231 -9.77 8.84 1.72
C ILE A 231 -9.86 9.56 0.38
N ASP A 232 -9.76 8.85 -0.72
CA ASP A 232 -9.75 9.43 -2.07
C ASP A 232 -10.60 8.57 -3.02
N CYS A 233 -11.57 9.19 -3.71
CA CYS A 233 -12.46 8.53 -4.66
C CYS A 233 -12.83 9.51 -5.77
N GLY A 234 -12.89 9.04 -7.02
CA GLY A 234 -13.37 9.83 -8.15
C GLY A 234 -14.86 10.13 -8.06
N ASP A 235 -15.31 11.24 -8.64
CA ASP A 235 -16.73 11.64 -8.66
C ASP A 235 -17.55 10.78 -9.64
N ASP A 236 -16.91 10.23 -10.68
CA ASP A 236 -17.51 9.27 -11.63
C ASP A 236 -17.26 7.79 -11.24
N ASP A 237 -16.70 7.53 -10.07
CA ASP A 237 -16.44 6.17 -9.58
C ASP A 237 -17.74 5.52 -9.07
N TYR A 238 -18.05 4.30 -9.52
CA TYR A 238 -19.25 3.58 -9.06
C TYR A 238 -19.24 3.26 -7.54
N LEU A 239 -18.10 3.41 -6.86
CA LEU A 239 -17.96 3.31 -5.40
C LEU A 239 -18.01 4.68 -4.71
N PHE A 240 -18.39 5.72 -5.42
CA PHE A 240 -18.51 7.07 -4.89
C PHE A 240 -19.42 7.13 -3.65
N GLU A 241 -20.57 6.45 -3.68
CA GLU A 241 -21.50 6.41 -2.55
C GLU A 241 -20.86 5.77 -1.32
N ASP A 242 -20.21 4.62 -1.46
CA ASP A 242 -19.50 3.92 -0.37
C ASP A 242 -18.49 4.83 0.31
N ASN A 243 -17.66 5.54 -0.47
CA ASN A 243 -16.63 6.44 0.05
C ASN A 243 -17.21 7.71 0.68
N SER A 244 -18.33 8.21 0.16
CA SER A 244 -19.07 9.33 0.76
C SER A 244 -19.69 8.94 2.10
N LEU A 245 -20.28 7.75 2.21
CA LEU A 245 -20.82 7.22 3.47
C LEU A 245 -19.70 7.01 4.50
N LEU A 246 -18.53 6.58 4.08
CA LEU A 246 -17.36 6.46 4.95
C LEU A 246 -16.94 7.83 5.49
N HIS A 247 -16.81 8.85 4.63
CA HIS A 247 -16.54 10.23 5.03
C HIS A 247 -17.56 10.75 6.04
N ILE A 248 -18.86 10.54 5.80
CA ILE A 248 -19.94 10.95 6.69
C ILE A 248 -19.80 10.23 8.05
N ALA A 249 -19.52 8.93 8.05
CA ALA A 249 -19.35 8.16 9.29
C ALA A 249 -18.15 8.65 10.11
N PHE A 250 -17.02 8.93 9.45
CA PHE A 250 -15.83 9.49 10.08
C PHE A 250 -16.12 10.85 10.70
N SER A 251 -16.77 11.75 9.95
CA SER A 251 -17.12 13.08 10.40
C SER A 251 -18.07 13.04 11.59
N LYS A 252 -19.13 12.21 11.54
CA LYS A 252 -20.09 12.05 12.63
C LYS A 252 -19.46 11.50 13.92
N LYS A 253 -18.46 10.64 13.79
CA LYS A 253 -17.73 10.07 14.95
C LYS A 253 -16.63 10.99 15.47
N GLY A 254 -16.27 12.06 14.75
CA GLY A 254 -15.16 12.96 15.10
C GLY A 254 -13.78 12.38 14.76
N ILE A 255 -13.70 11.50 13.77
CA ILE A 255 -12.43 10.94 13.27
C ILE A 255 -11.77 11.99 12.38
N LYS A 256 -10.51 12.32 12.69
CA LYS A 256 -9.71 13.24 11.87
C LYS A 256 -9.26 12.54 10.59
N HIS A 257 -9.60 13.11 9.45
CA HIS A 257 -9.25 12.54 8.14
C HIS A 257 -9.19 13.61 7.05
N GLU A 258 -8.46 13.32 6.00
CA GLU A 258 -8.54 14.04 4.74
C GLU A 258 -9.50 13.27 3.80
N TYR A 259 -10.41 13.97 3.14
CA TYR A 259 -11.30 13.41 2.13
C TYR A 259 -11.11 14.18 0.83
N ARG A 260 -10.86 13.46 -0.24
CA ARG A 260 -10.67 14.00 -1.59
C ARG A 260 -11.65 13.37 -2.55
N VAL A 261 -12.35 14.22 -3.27
CA VAL A 261 -13.15 13.87 -4.45
C VAL A 261 -12.59 14.68 -5.61
N ARG A 262 -12.17 14.00 -6.66
CA ARG A 262 -11.58 14.61 -7.84
C ARG A 262 -12.25 14.02 -9.08
N ASP A 263 -12.18 14.77 -10.20
CA ASP A 263 -12.63 14.28 -11.50
C ASP A 263 -11.97 12.93 -11.84
N GLY A 264 -12.78 11.94 -12.17
CA GLY A 264 -12.33 10.62 -12.58
C GLY A 264 -13.16 9.45 -12.07
N ALA A 265 -12.91 8.28 -12.67
CA ALA A 265 -13.68 7.07 -12.49
C ALA A 265 -12.83 5.92 -11.89
N HIS A 266 -13.45 4.74 -11.72
CA HIS A 266 -12.83 3.53 -11.19
C HIS A 266 -11.81 2.92 -12.16
N ASN A 267 -10.67 3.54 -12.34
CA ASN A 267 -9.66 3.11 -13.32
C ASN A 267 -8.23 3.49 -12.93
N TRP A 268 -7.27 2.88 -13.61
CA TRP A 268 -5.85 3.09 -13.37
C TRP A 268 -5.36 4.52 -13.65
N THR A 269 -6.04 5.30 -14.50
CA THR A 269 -5.69 6.71 -14.72
C THR A 269 -5.87 7.49 -13.42
N TYR A 270 -7.02 7.36 -12.79
CA TYR A 270 -7.31 7.99 -11.50
C TYR A 270 -6.32 7.56 -10.41
N TRP A 271 -6.03 6.27 -10.31
CA TRP A 271 -5.13 5.75 -9.26
C TRP A 271 -3.66 6.13 -9.47
N ARG A 272 -3.20 6.27 -10.72
CA ARG A 272 -1.87 6.84 -11.01
C ARG A 272 -1.74 8.29 -10.55
N GLU A 273 -2.82 9.08 -10.66
CA GLU A 273 -2.87 10.46 -10.19
C GLU A 273 -3.02 10.56 -8.67
N SER A 274 -3.63 9.56 -8.03
CA SER A 274 -3.78 9.48 -6.58
C SER A 274 -2.50 9.05 -5.88
N LEU A 275 -1.71 8.15 -6.47
CA LEU A 275 -0.54 7.57 -5.83
C LEU A 275 0.51 8.60 -5.36
N PRO A 276 0.87 9.65 -6.12
CA PRO A 276 1.78 10.70 -5.62
C PRO A 276 1.27 11.37 -4.35
N LEU A 277 -0.04 11.64 -4.27
CA LEU A 277 -0.68 12.27 -3.12
C LEU A 277 -0.66 11.34 -1.90
N VAL A 278 -0.85 10.04 -2.11
CA VAL A 278 -0.70 9.02 -1.06
C VAL A 278 0.74 9.00 -0.54
N LEU A 279 1.73 8.98 -1.43
CA LEU A 279 3.15 8.96 -1.05
C LEU A 279 3.53 10.21 -0.26
N GLU A 280 3.07 11.38 -0.65
CA GLU A 280 3.24 12.63 0.11
C GLU A 280 2.56 12.55 1.49
N PHE A 281 1.30 12.09 1.54
CA PHE A 281 0.54 11.99 2.77
C PHE A 281 1.19 11.06 3.79
N VAL A 282 1.60 9.86 3.40
CA VAL A 282 2.24 8.90 4.31
C VAL A 282 3.62 9.39 4.75
N SER A 283 4.37 10.05 3.86
CA SER A 283 5.68 10.63 4.17
C SER A 283 5.62 11.66 5.29
N LYS A 284 4.61 12.51 5.31
CA LYS A 284 4.37 13.46 6.41
C LYS A 284 4.21 12.74 7.75
N GLY A 285 3.56 11.57 7.77
CA GLY A 285 3.42 10.73 8.95
C GLY A 285 4.74 10.17 9.47
N PHE A 286 5.64 9.80 8.58
CA PHE A 286 6.94 9.25 8.95
C PHE A 286 7.87 10.27 9.62
N HIS A 287 7.66 11.56 9.38
CA HIS A 287 8.46 12.68 9.93
C HIS A 287 7.83 13.39 11.12
N GLN A 288 6.59 13.09 11.50
CA GLN A 288 5.97 13.72 12.67
C GLN A 288 6.70 13.31 13.96
N PHE A 289 7.07 14.32 14.74
CA PHE A 289 7.74 14.19 16.05
C PHE A 289 6.73 14.06 17.18
#